data_43da1c4934e22cd1acfce06f49f95bb0
#
_entry.id   43da1c4934e22cd1acfce06f49f95bb0
#
_cell.length_a   1.000
_cell.length_b   1.000
_cell.length_c   1.000
_cell.angle_alpha   90.00
_cell.angle_beta   90.00
_cell.angle_gamma   90.00
#
_symmetry.space_group_name_H-M   'P 1'
#
loop_
_entity.id
_entity.type
_entity.pdbx_description
1 polymer ?
#
loop_
_entity_poly.entity_id
_entity_poly.type
_entity_poly.pdbx_seq_one_letter_code
_entity_poly.pdbx_strand_id
1 'polypeptide(L)'
;MFLQVDIWLWSLEPSHAFSVQSVYKNLTSQPPIDLPVDASSLWHKDVPLKVVLFAWRLFRDRLPTKDNLHRCGVIDHTSTLCVSGCGSIESSNHLFLHCNFFGSVWYFIYRWIGVSAAVPFYVPDHFNQFTLSGAISQGAPLHYSGHLIHYGVGNLEGKK
;
A
#
# COMPACT_ATOMS: atom_id res chain seq x y z
N MET A 1 18.00 -7.31 47.87
CA MET A 1 17.15 -7.08 46.69
C MET A 1 17.86 -6.01 45.88
N PHE A 2 18.67 -6.39 44.90
CA PHE A 2 19.42 -5.42 44.08
C PHE A 2 18.43 -4.89 43.03
N LEU A 3 18.21 -3.58 43.03
CA LEU A 3 17.51 -2.88 41.99
C LEU A 3 18.39 -2.93 40.75
N GLN A 4 18.04 -3.76 39.78
CA GLN A 4 18.66 -3.76 38.47
C GLN A 4 18.16 -2.52 37.74
N VAL A 5 19.07 -1.57 37.53
CA VAL A 5 18.75 -0.35 36.77
C VAL A 5 18.78 -0.71 35.31
N ASP A 6 17.66 -0.61 34.61
CA ASP A 6 17.62 -0.78 33.16
C ASP A 6 18.35 0.37 32.48
N ILE A 7 19.47 0.07 31.86
CA ILE A 7 20.29 1.05 31.15
C ILE A 7 20.09 0.81 29.64
N TRP A 8 19.59 1.83 28.95
CA TRP A 8 19.52 1.82 27.49
C TRP A 8 20.90 2.03 26.87
N LEU A 9 21.42 1.03 26.18
CA LEU A 9 22.70 1.09 25.50
C LEU A 9 22.50 1.30 24.00
N TRP A 10 23.16 2.31 23.45
CA TRP A 10 23.12 2.56 22.02
C TRP A 10 24.10 1.65 21.30
N SER A 11 23.59 0.73 20.45
CA SER A 11 24.40 -0.33 19.82
C SER A 11 25.19 0.12 18.58
N LEU A 12 24.92 1.31 18.05
CA LEU A 12 25.53 1.80 16.81
C LEU A 12 26.87 2.49 17.01
N GLU A 13 27.28 2.73 18.28
CA GLU A 13 28.59 3.31 18.61
C GLU A 13 29.30 2.49 19.69
N PRO A 14 30.65 2.39 19.60
CA PRO A 14 31.44 1.68 20.63
C PRO A 14 31.32 2.30 22.02
N SER A 15 31.04 3.61 22.10
CA SER A 15 30.82 4.33 23.35
C SER A 15 29.51 4.01 24.04
N HIS A 16 28.60 3.29 23.34
CA HIS A 16 27.21 3.03 23.77
C HIS A 16 26.40 4.29 24.09
N ALA A 17 26.91 5.48 23.72
CA ALA A 17 26.21 6.74 23.88
C ALA A 17 25.45 7.09 22.59
N PHE A 18 24.21 7.58 22.76
CA PHE A 18 23.41 8.04 21.62
C PHE A 18 24.04 9.27 20.97
N SER A 19 24.21 9.23 19.66
CA SER A 19 24.55 10.41 18.86
C SER A 19 23.66 10.51 17.62
N VAL A 20 23.27 11.73 17.27
CA VAL A 20 22.50 12.01 16.05
C VAL A 20 23.26 11.58 14.81
N GLN A 21 24.61 11.71 14.85
CA GLN A 21 25.48 11.32 13.75
C GLN A 21 25.42 9.81 13.48
N SER A 22 25.41 8.97 14.54
CA SER A 22 25.33 7.51 14.37
C SER A 22 23.98 7.09 13.81
N VAL A 23 22.87 7.73 14.25
CA VAL A 23 21.55 7.51 13.67
C VAL A 23 21.54 7.87 12.18
N TYR A 24 22.02 9.06 11.85
CA TYR A 24 22.06 9.54 10.46
C TYR A 24 22.89 8.62 9.57
N LYS A 25 24.10 8.23 10.01
CA LYS A 25 24.93 7.28 9.28
C LYS A 25 24.21 5.94 9.05
N ASN A 26 23.56 5.39 10.08
CA ASN A 26 22.83 4.14 9.96
C ASN A 26 21.65 4.25 8.99
N LEU A 27 20.90 5.33 9.04
CA LEU A 27 19.77 5.56 8.14
C LEU A 27 20.21 5.79 6.69
N THR A 28 21.35 6.45 6.47
CA THR A 28 21.85 6.74 5.12
C THR A 28 22.71 5.62 4.53
N SER A 29 23.28 4.74 5.36
CA SER A 29 24.07 3.58 4.90
C SER A 29 23.23 2.36 4.56
N GLN A 30 21.92 2.37 4.86
CA GLN A 30 21.05 1.29 4.44
C GLN A 30 20.91 1.31 2.91
N PRO A 31 20.94 0.13 2.27
CA PRO A 31 20.71 0.07 0.83
C PRO A 31 19.38 0.72 0.49
N PRO A 32 19.27 1.36 -0.69
CA PRO A 32 18.00 1.92 -1.15
C PRO A 32 16.95 0.83 -1.05
N ILE A 33 15.85 1.13 -0.38
CA ILE A 33 14.73 0.19 -0.33
C ILE A 33 14.11 0.23 -1.72
N ASP A 34 14.22 -0.87 -2.44
CA ASP A 34 13.56 -1.04 -3.73
C ASP A 34 12.06 -0.84 -3.53
N LEU A 35 11.58 0.32 -3.94
CA LEU A 35 10.16 0.56 -4.03
C LEU A 35 9.67 -0.14 -5.30
N PRO A 36 8.55 -0.88 -5.23
CA PRO A 36 7.97 -1.52 -6.40
C PRO A 36 7.39 -0.50 -7.42
N VAL A 37 7.58 0.77 -7.14
CA VAL A 37 7.11 1.92 -7.92
C VAL A 37 8.28 2.87 -8.10
N ASP A 38 8.47 3.39 -9.32
CA ASP A 38 9.47 4.42 -9.57
C ASP A 38 9.17 5.67 -8.69
N ALA A 39 10.13 6.01 -7.84
CA ALA A 39 10.00 7.13 -6.92
C ALA A 39 9.76 8.46 -7.66
N SER A 40 10.31 8.63 -8.88
CA SER A 40 10.13 9.85 -9.68
C SER A 40 8.67 10.03 -10.09
N SER A 41 7.96 8.94 -10.39
CA SER A 41 6.53 8.97 -10.73
C SER A 41 5.65 9.30 -9.54
N LEU A 42 6.11 9.02 -8.32
CA LEU A 42 5.35 9.31 -7.11
C LEU A 42 5.49 10.78 -6.68
N TRP A 43 6.73 11.35 -6.76
CA TRP A 43 7.03 12.70 -6.30
C TRP A 43 6.80 13.73 -7.41
N HIS A 44 5.51 13.98 -7.71
CA HIS A 44 5.14 14.97 -8.73
C HIS A 44 4.78 16.31 -8.06
N LYS A 45 5.30 17.42 -8.62
CA LYS A 45 5.16 18.79 -8.06
C LYS A 45 3.70 19.27 -7.98
N ASP A 46 2.85 18.78 -8.86
CA ASP A 46 1.45 19.21 -8.95
C ASP A 46 0.53 18.40 -8.01
N VAL A 47 1.07 17.40 -7.31
CA VAL A 47 0.32 16.59 -6.35
C VAL A 47 0.58 17.12 -4.94
N PRO A 48 -0.46 17.36 -4.13
CA PRO A 48 -0.29 17.81 -2.75
C PRO A 48 0.58 16.83 -1.94
N LEU A 49 1.53 17.36 -1.17
CA LEU A 49 2.48 16.55 -0.40
C LEU A 49 1.81 15.50 0.50
N LYS A 50 0.67 15.83 1.10
CA LYS A 50 -0.11 14.88 1.92
C LYS A 50 -0.55 13.64 1.15
N VAL A 51 -0.89 13.79 -0.14
CA VAL A 51 -1.30 12.68 -1.01
C VAL A 51 -0.09 11.83 -1.38
N VAL A 52 1.02 12.47 -1.72
CA VAL A 52 2.29 11.79 -2.01
C VAL A 52 2.77 10.98 -0.81
N LEU A 53 2.77 11.56 0.40
CA LEU A 53 3.14 10.87 1.63
C LEU A 53 2.21 9.69 1.96
N PHE A 54 0.91 9.85 1.69
CA PHE A 54 -0.04 8.77 1.86
C PHE A 54 0.26 7.61 0.89
N ALA A 55 0.44 7.90 -0.40
CA ALA A 55 0.79 6.92 -1.40
C ALA A 55 2.13 6.23 -1.10
N TRP A 56 3.13 6.97 -0.66
CA TRP A 56 4.41 6.43 -0.24
C TRP A 56 4.26 5.43 0.93
N ARG A 57 3.44 5.76 1.94
CA ARG A 57 3.13 4.83 3.05
C ARG A 57 2.38 3.60 2.56
N LEU A 58 1.44 3.78 1.63
CA LEU A 58 0.66 2.71 1.03
C LEU A 58 1.56 1.71 0.29
N PHE A 59 2.47 2.19 -0.56
CA PHE A 59 3.40 1.33 -1.31
C PHE A 59 4.41 0.60 -0.42
N ARG A 60 4.68 1.15 0.77
CA ARG A 60 5.53 0.51 1.78
C ARG A 60 4.76 -0.38 2.76
N ASP A 61 3.48 -0.59 2.53
CA ASP A 61 2.59 -1.27 3.46
C ASP A 61 2.70 -0.74 4.91
N ARG A 62 2.77 0.59 5.04
CA ARG A 62 2.91 1.32 6.32
C ARG A 62 1.65 2.09 6.72
N LEU A 63 0.52 1.81 6.08
CA LEU A 63 -0.76 2.34 6.53
C LEU A 63 -1.25 1.58 7.77
N PRO A 64 -1.96 2.24 8.69
CA PRO A 64 -2.50 1.61 9.89
C PRO A 64 -3.76 0.78 9.58
N THR A 65 -3.65 -0.17 8.62
CA THR A 65 -4.69 -1.16 8.38
C THR A 65 -4.76 -2.12 9.57
N LYS A 66 -5.88 -2.80 9.75
CA LYS A 66 -6.03 -3.72 10.88
C LYS A 66 -5.04 -4.88 10.82
N ASP A 67 -4.69 -5.36 9.62
CA ASP A 67 -3.62 -6.33 9.44
C ASP A 67 -2.27 -5.80 9.94
N ASN A 68 -1.91 -4.57 9.57
CA ASN A 68 -0.67 -3.95 10.02
C ASN A 68 -0.67 -3.67 11.54
N LEU A 69 -1.79 -3.22 12.08
CA LEU A 69 -1.95 -3.00 13.52
C LEU A 69 -1.84 -4.31 14.31
N HIS A 70 -2.40 -5.39 13.78
CA HIS A 70 -2.25 -6.72 14.37
C HIS A 70 -0.79 -7.20 14.34
N ARG A 71 -0.10 -7.06 13.21
CA ARG A 71 1.33 -7.40 13.09
C ARG A 71 2.21 -6.59 14.05
N CYS A 72 1.80 -5.36 14.38
CA CYS A 72 2.47 -4.54 15.39
C CYS A 72 2.03 -4.84 16.84
N GLY A 73 1.14 -5.79 17.07
CA GLY A 73 0.65 -6.15 18.41
C GLY A 73 -0.29 -5.11 19.04
N VAL A 74 -0.86 -4.19 18.24
CA VAL A 74 -1.75 -3.13 18.71
C VAL A 74 -3.19 -3.64 18.90
N ILE A 75 -3.62 -4.57 18.03
CA ILE A 75 -4.96 -5.17 18.09
C ILE A 75 -4.88 -6.70 18.02
N ASP A 76 -5.92 -7.35 18.54
CA ASP A 76 -6.05 -8.81 18.51
C ASP A 76 -6.45 -9.33 17.13
N HIS A 77 -6.15 -10.59 16.85
CA HIS A 77 -6.50 -11.26 15.59
C HIS A 77 -8.00 -11.19 15.27
N THR A 78 -8.87 -11.27 16.28
CA THR A 78 -10.33 -11.20 16.12
C THR A 78 -10.81 -9.85 15.56
N SER A 79 -10.01 -8.80 15.68
CA SER A 79 -10.33 -7.44 15.23
C SER A 79 -9.77 -7.10 13.85
N THR A 80 -9.20 -8.07 13.11
CA THR A 80 -8.53 -7.83 11.82
C THR A 80 -9.48 -7.74 10.63
N LEU A 81 -10.76 -8.05 10.80
CA LEU A 81 -11.74 -8.06 9.71
C LEU A 81 -12.03 -6.66 9.18
N CYS A 82 -12.26 -6.60 7.87
CA CYS A 82 -12.52 -5.37 7.14
C CYS A 82 -13.71 -4.60 7.72
N VAL A 83 -13.58 -3.28 7.80
CA VAL A 83 -14.61 -2.36 8.30
C VAL A 83 -15.90 -2.38 7.49
N SER A 84 -15.84 -2.79 6.20
CA SER A 84 -17.04 -2.93 5.35
C SER A 84 -17.92 -4.14 5.68
N GLY A 85 -17.48 -5.01 6.59
CA GLY A 85 -18.20 -6.25 6.93
C GLY A 85 -18.14 -7.35 5.86
N CYS A 86 -17.22 -7.26 4.88
CA CYS A 86 -17.10 -8.26 3.80
C CYS A 86 -16.49 -9.60 4.24
N GLY A 87 -16.04 -9.73 5.51
CA GLY A 87 -15.47 -10.95 6.08
C GLY A 87 -14.01 -11.23 5.75
N SER A 88 -13.36 -10.39 4.94
CA SER A 88 -11.93 -10.53 4.61
C SER A 88 -11.05 -9.76 5.60
N ILE A 89 -9.76 -10.12 5.70
CA ILE A 89 -8.77 -9.38 6.48
C ILE A 89 -8.54 -7.99 5.85
N GLU A 90 -8.49 -6.95 6.69
CA GLU A 90 -8.26 -5.58 6.25
C GLU A 90 -6.77 -5.33 5.99
N SER A 91 -6.27 -5.81 4.85
CA SER A 91 -4.96 -5.46 4.33
C SER A 91 -5.03 -4.25 3.39
N SER A 92 -3.89 -3.64 3.07
CA SER A 92 -3.83 -2.53 2.10
C SER A 92 -4.38 -2.95 0.73
N ASN A 93 -3.99 -4.11 0.19
CA ASN A 93 -4.48 -4.59 -1.10
C ASN A 93 -5.99 -4.86 -1.07
N HIS A 94 -6.47 -5.50 0.02
CA HIS A 94 -7.91 -5.73 0.16
C HIS A 94 -8.68 -4.42 0.20
N LEU A 95 -8.29 -3.50 1.08
CA LEU A 95 -9.02 -2.26 1.32
C LEU A 95 -9.09 -1.37 0.06
N PHE A 96 -7.99 -1.28 -0.69
CA PHE A 96 -7.93 -0.40 -1.86
C PHE A 96 -8.36 -1.04 -3.17
N LEU A 97 -8.23 -2.36 -3.33
CA LEU A 97 -8.49 -3.03 -4.61
C LEU A 97 -9.58 -4.10 -4.55
N HIS A 98 -9.58 -4.94 -3.51
CA HIS A 98 -10.37 -6.18 -3.52
C HIS A 98 -11.62 -6.16 -2.64
N CYS A 99 -11.81 -5.13 -1.83
CA CYS A 99 -13.02 -5.00 -1.04
C CYS A 99 -14.22 -4.75 -1.95
N ASN A 100 -15.28 -5.54 -1.80
CA ASN A 100 -16.49 -5.39 -2.61
C ASN A 100 -17.10 -3.98 -2.52
N PHE A 101 -16.95 -3.34 -1.37
CA PHE A 101 -17.44 -1.99 -1.17
C PHE A 101 -16.47 -0.93 -1.70
N PHE A 102 -15.23 -0.92 -1.22
CA PHE A 102 -14.25 0.12 -1.58
C PHE A 102 -13.68 -0.08 -2.98
N GLY A 103 -13.44 -1.32 -3.41
CA GLY A 103 -12.90 -1.64 -4.74
C GLY A 103 -13.85 -1.26 -5.88
N SER A 104 -15.17 -1.17 -5.61
CA SER A 104 -16.14 -0.72 -6.62
C SER A 104 -15.88 0.70 -7.13
N VAL A 105 -15.17 1.54 -6.36
CA VAL A 105 -14.77 2.89 -6.77
C VAL A 105 -13.94 2.85 -8.06
N TRP A 106 -13.07 1.85 -8.22
CA TRP A 106 -12.25 1.71 -9.42
C TRP A 106 -13.06 1.42 -10.67
N TYR A 107 -14.15 0.66 -10.55
CA TYR A 107 -15.07 0.44 -11.67
C TYR A 107 -15.65 1.76 -12.19
N PHE A 108 -16.06 2.65 -11.29
CA PHE A 108 -16.60 3.96 -11.69
C PHE A 108 -15.51 4.86 -12.28
N ILE A 109 -14.28 4.84 -11.72
CA ILE A 109 -13.15 5.60 -12.24
C ILE A 109 -12.80 5.11 -13.65
N TYR A 110 -12.62 3.82 -13.86
CA TYR A 110 -12.32 3.24 -15.17
C TYR A 110 -13.39 3.61 -16.21
N ARG A 111 -14.66 3.50 -15.83
CA ARG A 111 -15.77 3.90 -16.69
C ARG A 111 -15.73 5.39 -17.00
N TRP A 112 -15.41 6.23 -16.02
CA TRP A 112 -15.35 7.67 -16.21
C TRP A 112 -14.23 8.11 -17.15
N ILE A 113 -13.05 7.49 -17.04
CA ILE A 113 -11.89 7.78 -17.90
C ILE A 113 -11.93 7.02 -19.23
N GLY A 114 -12.92 6.13 -19.45
CA GLY A 114 -13.08 5.37 -20.69
C GLY A 114 -12.04 4.25 -20.88
N VAL A 115 -11.44 3.76 -19.81
CA VAL A 115 -10.43 2.68 -19.84
C VAL A 115 -11.08 1.36 -19.43
N SER A 116 -10.80 0.31 -20.20
CA SER A 116 -11.14 -1.07 -19.84
C SER A 116 -9.87 -1.81 -19.45
N ALA A 117 -9.70 -2.06 -18.15
CA ALA A 117 -8.55 -2.78 -17.63
C ALA A 117 -8.96 -3.67 -16.45
N ALA A 118 -8.26 -4.79 -16.28
CA ALA A 118 -8.41 -5.61 -15.10
C ALA A 118 -7.74 -4.94 -13.90
N VAL A 119 -8.34 -5.04 -12.72
CA VAL A 119 -7.74 -4.54 -11.48
C VAL A 119 -6.63 -5.52 -11.06
N PRO A 120 -5.37 -5.08 -10.95
CA PRO A 120 -4.27 -5.93 -10.52
C PRO A 120 -4.43 -6.35 -9.05
N PHE A 121 -3.69 -7.41 -8.67
CA PHE A 121 -3.75 -7.91 -7.29
C PHE A 121 -3.06 -6.98 -6.28
N TYR A 122 -1.97 -6.32 -6.67
CA TYR A 122 -1.19 -5.46 -5.80
C TYR A 122 -1.37 -3.99 -6.13
N VAL A 123 -1.41 -3.15 -5.09
CA VAL A 123 -1.54 -1.70 -5.22
C VAL A 123 -0.43 -1.07 -6.06
N PRO A 124 0.86 -1.47 -5.94
CA PRO A 124 1.90 -0.95 -6.81
C PRO A 124 1.67 -1.25 -8.30
N ASP A 125 1.20 -2.45 -8.63
CA ASP A 125 0.92 -2.83 -10.01
C ASP A 125 -0.24 -2.01 -10.58
N HIS A 126 -1.24 -1.75 -9.75
CA HIS A 126 -2.35 -0.89 -10.11
C HIS A 126 -1.89 0.55 -10.41
N PHE A 127 -1.01 1.10 -9.60
CA PHE A 127 -0.42 2.41 -9.84
C PHE A 127 0.40 2.43 -11.14
N ASN A 128 1.26 1.43 -11.35
CA ASN A 128 2.06 1.30 -12.57
C ASN A 128 1.16 1.18 -13.81
N GLN A 129 0.05 0.45 -13.72
CA GLN A 129 -0.92 0.37 -14.80
C GLN A 129 -1.48 1.74 -15.18
N PHE A 130 -1.79 2.61 -14.22
CA PHE A 130 -2.27 3.98 -14.49
C PHE A 130 -1.17 4.87 -15.06
N THR A 131 0.04 4.82 -14.54
CA THR A 131 1.16 5.62 -15.06
C THR A 131 1.53 5.22 -16.49
N LEU A 132 1.46 3.92 -16.81
CA LEU A 132 1.69 3.41 -18.16
C LEU A 132 0.49 3.66 -19.09
N SER A 133 -0.73 3.78 -18.57
CA SER A 133 -1.93 4.05 -19.37
C SER A 133 -1.89 5.43 -20.05
N GLY A 134 -1.13 6.38 -19.52
CA GLY A 134 -0.78 7.60 -20.25
C GLY A 134 -0.04 7.33 -21.56
N ALA A 135 0.65 6.19 -21.69
CA ALA A 135 1.26 5.69 -22.93
C ALA A 135 0.29 4.88 -23.80
N ILE A 136 -0.79 4.30 -23.21
CA ILE A 136 -1.84 3.55 -23.95
C ILE A 136 -2.68 4.46 -24.84
N SER A 137 -2.82 5.72 -24.48
CA SER A 137 -3.44 6.75 -25.34
C SER A 137 -2.72 6.89 -26.69
N GLN A 138 -1.55 6.26 -26.87
CA GLN A 138 -0.77 6.21 -28.12
C GLN A 138 -0.68 4.81 -28.76
N GLY A 139 -1.55 3.87 -28.42
CA GLY A 139 -1.81 2.69 -29.25
C GLY A 139 -0.89 1.48 -29.07
N ALA A 140 -0.26 1.28 -27.93
CA ALA A 140 0.51 0.06 -27.65
C ALA A 140 -0.30 -0.99 -26.87
N PRO A 141 -0.40 -2.28 -27.33
CA PRO A 141 -1.12 -3.31 -26.58
C PRO A 141 -0.31 -3.75 -25.35
N LEU A 142 -0.92 -3.64 -24.17
CA LEU A 142 -0.34 -4.17 -22.94
C LEU A 142 -0.52 -5.69 -22.87
N HIS A 143 0.58 -6.41 -23.02
CA HIS A 143 0.66 -7.81 -22.62
C HIS A 143 0.92 -7.88 -21.11
N TYR A 144 -0.13 -8.07 -20.31
CA TYR A 144 -0.03 -8.30 -18.89
C TYR A 144 -0.23 -9.79 -18.59
N SER A 145 0.82 -10.48 -18.10
CA SER A 145 0.71 -11.82 -17.53
C SER A 145 0.47 -11.71 -16.02
N GLY A 146 -0.76 -11.45 -15.64
CA GLY A 146 -1.21 -11.42 -14.25
C GLY A 146 -2.50 -12.22 -14.09
N HIS A 147 -2.65 -12.94 -13.01
CA HIS A 147 -3.81 -13.75 -12.70
C HIS A 147 -5.09 -12.90 -12.74
N LEU A 148 -5.94 -13.17 -13.73
CA LEU A 148 -7.28 -12.63 -13.86
C LEU A 148 -8.15 -13.17 -12.73
N ILE A 149 -8.45 -12.35 -11.74
CA ILE A 149 -9.55 -12.61 -10.81
C ILE A 149 -10.82 -12.12 -11.50
N HIS A 150 -11.62 -13.04 -12.00
CA HIS A 150 -12.95 -12.78 -12.51
C HIS A 150 -13.86 -12.40 -11.32
N TYR A 151 -14.18 -11.12 -11.18
CA TYR A 151 -15.34 -10.72 -10.38
C TYR A 151 -16.60 -11.11 -11.15
N GLY A 152 -17.25 -12.19 -10.70
CA GLY A 152 -18.60 -12.52 -11.14
C GLY A 152 -19.53 -11.37 -10.77
N VAL A 153 -19.97 -10.63 -11.76
CA VAL A 153 -21.11 -9.71 -11.63
C VAL A 153 -22.35 -10.58 -11.41
N GLY A 154 -22.73 -10.74 -10.14
CA GLY A 154 -24.02 -11.32 -9.79
C GLY A 154 -25.12 -10.46 -10.41
N ASN A 155 -25.88 -11.05 -11.31
CA ASN A 155 -27.07 -10.47 -11.91
C ASN A 155 -28.01 -9.91 -10.84
N LEU A 156 -28.10 -8.59 -10.78
CA LEU A 156 -29.24 -7.90 -10.18
C LEU A 156 -30.34 -7.87 -11.22
N GLU A 157 -30.92 -9.04 -11.54
CA GLU A 157 -32.21 -9.07 -12.19
C GLU A 157 -33.32 -8.85 -11.18
N GLY A 158 -34.12 -7.85 -11.47
CA GLY A 158 -35.18 -7.33 -10.66
C GLY A 158 -36.29 -8.36 -10.36
N LYS A 159 -36.83 -8.25 -9.17
CA LYS A 159 -38.22 -8.63 -8.92
C LYS A 159 -39.11 -7.38 -8.95
N LYS A 160 -40.01 -7.40 -9.92
CA LYS A 160 -41.19 -6.55 -9.92
C LYS A 160 -42.06 -6.85 -8.71
#